data_cc985b1b8e68a837f5a90f216cb37efd
#
_entry.id   cc985b1b8e68a837f5a90f216cb37efd
#
_cell.length_a   1.000
_cell.length_b   1.000
_cell.length_c   1.000
_cell.angle_alpha   90.00
_cell.angle_beta   90.00
_cell.angle_gamma   90.00
#
_symmetry.space_group_name_H-M   'P 1'
#
loop_
_entity.id
_entity.type
_entity.pdbx_description
1 polymer ?
#
loop_
_entity_poly.entity_id
_entity_poly.type
_entity_poly.pdbx_seq_one_letter_code
_entity_poly.pdbx_strand_id
1 'polypeptide(L)'
;TQVGGDILNIEVNLSSGKGMIHATGKLGDVMKESITAALGYIKSNSVEFGVNPKVFDKIDIHLHVPEGAIPKDGPSAGITIFTSLISSLTEIKIKRDVAMTGEITLKGRVLPIGGLKEKLLAAIRYGIKTVIIPKDNEKDLIEIQKDIQNKLTIKKVEFAREVLDIALDGKISKINKKLDWRHIVSESMKQKNQQNQEKSFVN
;
A
#
# COMPACT_ATOMS: atom_id res chain seq x y z
N THR A 1 0.24 20.15 2.97
CA THR A 1 0.16 21.30 2.05
C THR A 1 0.20 22.61 2.83
N GLN A 2 0.52 23.74 2.19
CA GLN A 2 0.48 25.06 2.83
C GLN A 2 -0.94 25.45 3.34
N VAL A 3 -1.97 24.77 2.85
CA VAL A 3 -3.37 25.00 3.21
C VAL A 3 -3.95 23.90 4.14
N GLY A 4 -3.10 23.07 4.74
CA GLY A 4 -3.49 22.00 5.66
C GLY A 4 -3.25 20.59 5.13
N GLY A 5 -3.80 19.60 5.83
CA GLY A 5 -3.72 18.19 5.44
C GLY A 5 -4.66 17.86 4.30
N ASP A 6 -4.36 16.76 3.60
CA ASP A 6 -5.19 16.19 2.54
C ASP A 6 -5.17 14.67 2.59
N ILE A 7 -6.13 14.01 1.93
CA ILE A 7 -6.17 12.56 1.78
C ILE A 7 -5.50 12.18 0.46
N LEU A 8 -4.57 11.24 0.55
CA LEU A 8 -3.86 10.70 -0.58
C LEU A 8 -4.40 9.32 -0.93
N ASN A 9 -5.00 9.20 -2.09
CA ASN A 9 -5.44 7.90 -2.61
C ASN A 9 -4.27 7.20 -3.27
N ILE A 10 -4.13 5.89 -3.03
CA ILE A 10 -3.11 5.05 -3.65
C ILE A 10 -3.80 3.91 -4.36
N GLU A 11 -3.59 3.81 -5.66
CA GLU A 11 -4.11 2.77 -6.52
C GLU A 11 -2.97 1.80 -6.87
N VAL A 12 -3.26 0.51 -6.80
CA VAL A 12 -2.32 -0.54 -7.21
C VAL A 12 -2.99 -1.46 -8.21
N ASN A 13 -2.38 -1.63 -9.36
CA ASN A 13 -2.78 -2.59 -10.38
C ASN A 13 -1.69 -3.64 -10.57
N LEU A 14 -2.10 -4.89 -10.74
CA LEU A 14 -1.24 -6.03 -11.03
C LEU A 14 -1.54 -6.54 -12.43
N SER A 15 -0.51 -6.82 -13.19
CA SER A 15 -0.62 -7.42 -14.53
C SER A 15 0.41 -8.53 -14.71
N SER A 16 0.18 -9.45 -15.64
CA SER A 16 1.21 -10.41 -16.04
C SER A 16 2.44 -9.67 -16.56
N GLY A 17 3.63 -10.07 -16.11
CA GLY A 17 4.85 -9.32 -16.44
C GLY A 17 6.13 -10.05 -16.08
N LYS A 18 7.16 -9.29 -15.75
CA LYS A 18 8.51 -9.79 -15.47
C LYS A 18 9.08 -9.25 -14.15
N GLY A 19 8.23 -8.79 -13.24
CA GLY A 19 8.64 -8.22 -11.96
C GLY A 19 8.93 -6.72 -12.02
N MET A 20 8.44 -6.02 -13.05
CA MET A 20 8.63 -4.58 -13.17
C MET A 20 7.74 -3.81 -12.18
N ILE A 21 8.25 -2.66 -11.73
CA ILE A 21 7.51 -1.76 -10.85
C ILE A 21 7.43 -0.41 -11.53
N HIS A 22 6.20 0.05 -11.73
CA HIS A 22 5.89 1.35 -12.28
C HIS A 22 5.24 2.20 -11.19
N ALA A 23 5.74 3.42 -11.01
CA ALA A 23 5.19 4.39 -10.06
C ALA A 23 4.87 5.68 -10.78
N THR A 24 3.63 6.14 -10.71
CA THR A 24 3.15 7.35 -11.40
C THR A 24 2.38 8.26 -10.43
N GLY A 25 2.23 9.56 -10.79
CA GLY A 25 1.52 10.56 -9.98
C GLY A 25 2.42 11.70 -9.50
N LYS A 26 3.50 12.04 -10.23
CA LYS A 26 4.51 13.07 -9.86
C LYS A 26 5.09 12.83 -8.46
N LEU A 27 5.54 11.61 -8.24
CA LEU A 27 6.14 11.20 -6.97
C LEU A 27 7.59 11.67 -6.89
N GLY A 28 7.93 12.31 -5.78
CA GLY A 28 9.31 12.64 -5.43
C GLY A 28 10.13 11.40 -5.04
N ASP A 29 11.42 11.60 -4.82
CA ASP A 29 12.34 10.47 -4.64
C ASP A 29 12.12 9.77 -3.29
N VAL A 30 11.79 10.50 -2.21
CA VAL A 30 11.50 9.90 -0.91
C VAL A 30 10.27 8.99 -0.97
N MET A 31 9.25 9.37 -1.75
CA MET A 31 8.07 8.51 -1.92
C MET A 31 8.39 7.26 -2.75
N LYS A 32 9.26 7.35 -3.77
CA LYS A 32 9.74 6.19 -4.53
C LYS A 32 10.56 5.23 -3.67
N GLU A 33 11.38 5.77 -2.76
CA GLU A 33 12.09 4.98 -1.75
C GLU A 33 11.11 4.26 -0.82
N SER A 34 10.04 4.93 -0.39
CA SER A 34 8.97 4.30 0.42
C SER A 34 8.29 3.14 -0.30
N ILE A 35 8.05 3.24 -1.61
CA ILE A 35 7.54 2.13 -2.43
C ILE A 35 8.53 0.97 -2.41
N THR A 36 9.80 1.25 -2.60
CA THR A 36 10.88 0.24 -2.61
C THR A 36 10.99 -0.45 -1.25
N ALA A 37 10.95 0.30 -0.15
CA ALA A 37 11.01 -0.23 1.21
C ALA A 37 9.79 -1.12 1.53
N ALA A 38 8.59 -0.65 1.21
CA ALA A 38 7.36 -1.41 1.41
C ALA A 38 7.39 -2.74 0.64
N LEU A 39 7.77 -2.70 -0.63
CA LEU A 39 7.86 -3.90 -1.45
C LEU A 39 8.97 -4.84 -0.99
N GLY A 40 10.11 -4.31 -0.58
CA GLY A 40 11.21 -5.10 0.02
C GLY A 40 10.74 -5.87 1.24
N TYR A 41 10.00 -5.21 2.14
CA TYR A 41 9.42 -5.85 3.31
C TYR A 41 8.38 -6.93 2.93
N ILE A 42 7.51 -6.64 1.95
CA ILE A 42 6.53 -7.62 1.46
C ILE A 42 7.22 -8.85 0.86
N LYS A 43 8.20 -8.66 -0.01
CA LYS A 43 8.94 -9.76 -0.64
C LYS A 43 9.62 -10.65 0.38
N SER A 44 10.27 -10.05 1.38
CA SER A 44 11.00 -10.79 2.44
C SER A 44 10.08 -11.58 3.36
N ASN A 45 8.81 -11.18 3.49
CA ASN A 45 7.83 -11.78 4.39
C ASN A 45 6.57 -12.28 3.65
N SER A 46 6.69 -12.52 2.35
CA SER A 46 5.55 -12.79 1.46
C SER A 46 4.68 -13.96 1.94
N VAL A 47 5.29 -15.03 2.44
CA VAL A 47 4.58 -16.22 2.94
C VAL A 47 3.69 -15.86 4.14
N GLU A 48 4.15 -15.00 5.05
CA GLU A 48 3.35 -14.51 6.19
C GLU A 48 2.16 -13.69 5.72
N PHE A 49 2.30 -12.97 4.60
CA PHE A 49 1.24 -12.18 4.00
C PHE A 49 0.36 -12.99 3.03
N GLY A 50 0.49 -14.31 3.03
CA GLY A 50 -0.31 -15.17 2.16
C GLY A 50 0.02 -15.05 0.67
N VAL A 51 1.20 -14.54 0.33
CA VAL A 51 1.65 -14.29 -1.05
C VAL A 51 2.77 -15.26 -1.41
N ASN A 52 2.60 -15.98 -2.53
CA ASN A 52 3.67 -16.84 -3.03
C ASN A 52 4.85 -16.00 -3.56
N PRO A 53 6.08 -16.18 -3.04
CA PRO A 53 7.22 -15.35 -3.44
C PRO A 53 7.52 -15.37 -4.95
N LYS A 54 7.20 -16.46 -5.65
CA LYS A 54 7.41 -16.59 -7.09
C LYS A 54 6.49 -15.69 -7.93
N VAL A 55 5.44 -15.12 -7.33
CA VAL A 55 4.55 -14.20 -8.05
C VAL A 55 5.28 -12.95 -8.52
N PHE A 56 6.24 -12.48 -7.73
CA PHE A 56 6.96 -11.23 -8.00
C PHE A 56 7.79 -11.25 -9.29
N ASP A 57 8.15 -12.41 -9.79
CA ASP A 57 8.87 -12.56 -11.08
C ASP A 57 7.92 -12.72 -12.28
N LYS A 58 6.60 -12.79 -12.03
CA LYS A 58 5.57 -13.09 -13.03
C LYS A 58 4.52 -12.00 -13.17
N ILE A 59 4.56 -11.00 -12.32
CA ILE A 59 3.65 -9.85 -12.38
C ILE A 59 4.44 -8.55 -12.46
N ASP A 60 3.88 -7.59 -13.18
CA ASP A 60 4.28 -6.19 -13.06
C ASP A 60 3.31 -5.49 -12.12
N ILE A 61 3.85 -4.59 -11.31
CA ILE A 61 3.10 -3.81 -10.32
C ILE A 61 3.08 -2.35 -10.79
N HIS A 62 1.90 -1.79 -10.96
CA HIS A 62 1.73 -0.37 -11.23
C HIS A 62 1.07 0.31 -10.03
N LEU A 63 1.81 1.18 -9.37
CA LEU A 63 1.32 2.04 -8.30
C LEU A 63 1.06 3.43 -8.87
N HIS A 64 -0.14 3.94 -8.66
CA HIS A 64 -0.53 5.27 -9.10
C HIS A 64 -1.08 6.08 -7.92
N VAL A 65 -0.62 7.33 -7.83
CA VAL A 65 -1.19 8.30 -6.91
C VAL A 65 -1.85 9.40 -7.73
N PRO A 66 -3.20 9.42 -7.79
CA PRO A 66 -3.97 10.39 -8.56
C PRO A 66 -3.63 11.85 -8.23
N GLU A 67 -4.17 12.78 -9.01
CA GLU A 67 -3.94 14.22 -8.89
C GLU A 67 -2.48 14.63 -9.19
N GLY A 68 -1.96 14.18 -10.33
CA GLY A 68 -0.59 14.45 -10.78
C GLY A 68 -0.24 15.93 -11.00
N ALA A 69 -1.19 16.86 -10.89
CA ALA A 69 -0.91 18.29 -10.91
C ALA A 69 -0.11 18.75 -9.69
N ILE A 70 -0.29 18.08 -8.54
CA ILE A 70 0.37 18.42 -7.28
C ILE A 70 1.52 17.43 -7.04
N PRO A 71 2.77 17.88 -6.98
CA PRO A 71 3.90 17.02 -6.60
C PRO A 71 3.69 16.45 -5.20
N LYS A 72 3.99 15.17 -5.05
CA LYS A 72 3.85 14.44 -3.78
C LYS A 72 5.20 13.85 -3.40
N ASP A 73 5.65 14.14 -2.19
CA ASP A 73 6.87 13.58 -1.65
C ASP A 73 6.76 13.39 -0.14
N GLY A 74 7.66 12.57 0.41
CA GLY A 74 7.75 12.28 1.83
C GLY A 74 7.48 10.82 2.18
N PRO A 75 7.99 10.37 3.34
CA PRO A 75 7.96 8.96 3.73
C PRO A 75 6.64 8.54 4.40
N SER A 76 5.79 9.50 4.79
CA SER A 76 4.61 9.25 5.63
C SER A 76 3.49 8.43 4.98
N ALA A 77 3.58 8.17 3.68
CA ALA A 77 2.67 7.28 2.95
C ALA A 77 3.12 5.80 2.97
N GLY A 78 4.23 5.48 3.61
CA GLY A 78 4.85 4.15 3.56
C GLY A 78 3.92 3.01 3.96
N ILE A 79 3.21 3.13 5.09
CA ILE A 79 2.24 2.09 5.51
C ILE A 79 1.00 2.04 4.62
N THR A 80 0.60 3.15 3.99
CA THR A 80 -0.51 3.17 3.03
C THR A 80 -0.11 2.41 1.76
N ILE A 81 1.08 2.67 1.23
CA ILE A 81 1.66 1.96 0.09
C ILE A 81 1.73 0.46 0.39
N PHE A 82 2.28 0.08 1.54
CA PHE A 82 2.36 -1.29 1.99
C PHE A 82 0.99 -1.97 2.02
N THR A 83 0.00 -1.32 2.64
CA THR A 83 -1.36 -1.86 2.78
C THR A 83 -2.06 -2.00 1.44
N SER A 84 -1.88 -1.02 0.53
CA SER A 84 -2.44 -1.08 -0.83
C SER A 84 -1.83 -2.21 -1.66
N LEU A 85 -0.52 -2.42 -1.55
CA LEU A 85 0.16 -3.55 -2.20
C LEU A 85 -0.35 -4.89 -1.67
N ILE A 86 -0.44 -5.06 -0.35
CA ILE A 86 -0.98 -6.30 0.26
C ILE A 86 -2.43 -6.52 -0.16
N SER A 87 -3.27 -5.48 -0.11
CA SER A 87 -4.66 -5.56 -0.55
C SER A 87 -4.78 -6.08 -1.99
N SER A 88 -3.97 -5.56 -2.90
CA SER A 88 -3.97 -6.00 -4.30
C SER A 88 -3.42 -7.40 -4.48
N LEU A 89 -2.34 -7.76 -3.76
CA LEU A 89 -1.72 -9.08 -3.83
C LEU A 89 -2.57 -10.18 -3.21
N THR A 90 -3.42 -9.86 -2.24
CA THR A 90 -4.28 -10.81 -1.53
C THR A 90 -5.75 -10.75 -1.94
N GLU A 91 -6.13 -9.76 -2.76
CA GLU A 91 -7.52 -9.44 -3.13
C GLU A 91 -8.43 -9.14 -1.92
N ILE A 92 -7.84 -8.80 -0.77
CA ILE A 92 -8.58 -8.40 0.44
C ILE A 92 -8.74 -6.87 0.41
N LYS A 93 -9.98 -6.40 0.42
CA LYS A 93 -10.29 -4.97 0.34
C LYS A 93 -9.84 -4.21 1.59
N ILE A 94 -9.46 -2.95 1.41
CA ILE A 94 -9.26 -2.01 2.51
C ILE A 94 -10.61 -1.40 2.88
N LYS A 95 -10.87 -1.23 4.17
CA LYS A 95 -12.07 -0.56 4.69
C LYS A 95 -12.08 0.90 4.24
N ARG A 96 -13.25 1.39 3.80
CA ARG A 96 -13.38 2.73 3.21
C ARG A 96 -13.26 3.88 4.19
N ASP A 97 -13.51 3.61 5.46
CA ASP A 97 -13.52 4.60 6.54
C ASP A 97 -12.23 4.60 7.36
N VAL A 98 -11.17 4.00 6.82
CA VAL A 98 -9.83 3.93 7.44
C VAL A 98 -8.85 4.77 6.64
N ALA A 99 -8.16 5.68 7.32
CA ALA A 99 -6.97 6.34 6.81
C ALA A 99 -5.75 5.96 7.66
N MET A 100 -4.57 6.13 7.10
CA MET A 100 -3.34 5.78 7.80
C MET A 100 -2.19 6.70 7.40
N THR A 101 -1.22 6.84 8.29
CA THR A 101 0.03 7.55 8.02
C THR A 101 1.15 6.94 8.82
N GLY A 102 2.33 6.84 8.24
CA GLY A 102 3.52 6.28 8.88
C GLY A 102 4.58 5.95 7.84
N GLU A 103 5.83 6.16 8.19
CA GLU A 103 6.95 5.68 7.40
C GLU A 103 7.15 4.19 7.68
N ILE A 104 7.51 3.41 6.66
CA ILE A 104 7.80 1.98 6.80
C ILE A 104 9.28 1.69 6.59
N THR A 105 9.85 0.85 7.44
CA THR A 105 11.23 0.36 7.28
C THR A 105 11.26 -1.01 6.58
N LEU A 106 12.43 -1.41 6.09
CA LEU A 106 12.67 -2.76 5.53
C LEU A 106 12.40 -3.90 6.53
N LYS A 107 12.30 -3.59 7.82
CA LYS A 107 11.95 -4.55 8.88
C LYS A 107 10.48 -4.47 9.31
N GLY A 108 9.69 -3.64 8.62
CA GLY A 108 8.27 -3.46 8.90
C GLY A 108 7.95 -2.61 10.13
N ARG A 109 8.93 -1.90 10.71
CA ARG A 109 8.65 -0.91 11.75
C ARG A 109 7.95 0.29 11.14
N VAL A 110 7.06 0.89 11.92
CA VAL A 110 6.34 2.11 11.56
C VAL A 110 6.97 3.26 12.33
N LEU A 111 7.61 4.17 11.59
CA LEU A 111 8.31 5.32 12.16
C LEU A 111 7.37 6.55 12.24
N PRO A 112 7.65 7.47 13.19
CA PRO A 112 6.83 8.65 13.39
C PRO A 112 6.89 9.63 12.21
N ILE A 113 5.84 10.44 12.11
CA ILE A 113 5.65 11.42 11.03
C ILE A 113 5.39 12.82 11.61
N GLY A 114 5.56 13.83 10.78
CA GLY A 114 5.19 15.20 11.10
C GLY A 114 3.77 15.55 10.68
N GLY A 115 3.23 16.64 11.24
CA GLY A 115 1.94 17.22 10.84
C GLY A 115 0.74 16.34 11.20
N LEU A 116 0.77 15.66 12.35
CA LEU A 116 -0.30 14.76 12.76
C LEU A 116 -1.64 15.51 12.89
N LYS A 117 -1.64 16.71 13.46
CA LYS A 117 -2.86 17.51 13.65
C LYS A 117 -3.57 17.80 12.32
N GLU A 118 -2.84 18.24 11.31
CA GLU A 118 -3.35 18.55 9.98
C GLU A 118 -3.91 17.30 9.31
N LYS A 119 -3.25 16.15 9.49
CA LYS A 119 -3.70 14.87 8.96
C LYS A 119 -5.00 14.40 9.61
N LEU A 120 -5.15 14.54 10.94
CA LEU A 120 -6.40 14.21 11.63
C LEU A 120 -7.55 15.13 11.22
N LEU A 121 -7.28 16.42 11.05
CA LEU A 121 -8.29 17.37 10.56
C LEU A 121 -8.74 17.03 9.13
N ALA A 122 -7.80 16.64 8.25
CA ALA A 122 -8.14 16.17 6.92
C ALA A 122 -9.01 14.90 6.99
N ALA A 123 -8.63 13.91 7.80
CA ALA A 123 -9.40 12.69 7.97
C ALA A 123 -10.85 12.97 8.37
N ILE A 124 -11.09 13.88 9.34
CA ILE A 124 -12.43 14.30 9.74
C ILE A 124 -13.18 14.94 8.58
N ARG A 125 -12.53 15.85 7.82
CA ARG A 125 -13.15 16.55 6.69
C ARG A 125 -13.61 15.59 5.60
N TYR A 126 -12.88 14.50 5.37
CA TYR A 126 -13.22 13.45 4.41
C TYR A 126 -14.12 12.34 4.96
N GLY A 127 -14.63 12.47 6.18
CA GLY A 127 -15.56 11.52 6.79
C GLY A 127 -14.91 10.19 7.21
N ILE A 128 -13.59 10.15 7.36
CA ILE A 128 -12.87 9.01 7.90
C ILE A 128 -13.26 8.79 9.37
N LYS A 129 -13.42 7.54 9.77
CA LYS A 129 -13.77 7.18 11.15
C LYS A 129 -12.58 6.67 11.95
N THR A 130 -11.69 5.94 11.29
CA THR A 130 -10.53 5.33 11.93
C THR A 130 -9.25 5.86 11.29
N VAL A 131 -8.30 6.31 12.11
CA VAL A 131 -6.97 6.74 11.67
C VAL A 131 -5.91 5.90 12.36
N ILE A 132 -5.03 5.30 11.56
CA ILE A 132 -3.89 4.52 12.04
C ILE A 132 -2.67 5.43 12.01
N ILE A 133 -1.99 5.54 13.16
CA ILE A 133 -0.80 6.38 13.34
C ILE A 133 0.34 5.57 13.93
N PRO A 134 1.59 6.01 13.76
CA PRO A 134 2.72 5.42 14.46
C PRO A 134 2.56 5.55 15.97
N LYS A 135 2.96 4.54 16.73
CA LYS A 135 2.93 4.54 18.20
C LYS A 135 3.72 5.72 18.77
N ASP A 136 4.85 6.04 18.17
CA ASP A 136 5.73 7.12 18.62
C ASP A 136 5.13 8.53 18.42
N ASN A 137 4.05 8.66 17.61
CA ASN A 137 3.26 9.89 17.52
C ASN A 137 2.19 10.01 18.62
N GLU A 138 2.08 9.08 19.56
CA GLU A 138 1.18 9.21 20.71
C GLU A 138 1.42 10.49 21.50
N LYS A 139 2.69 10.88 21.65
CA LYS A 139 3.07 12.13 22.32
C LYS A 139 2.48 13.38 21.65
N ASP A 140 2.34 13.36 20.33
CA ASP A 140 1.81 14.52 19.60
C ASP A 140 0.31 14.70 19.81
N LEU A 141 -0.41 13.65 20.24
CA LEU A 141 -1.84 13.75 20.60
C LEU A 141 -2.08 14.64 21.80
N ILE A 142 -1.09 14.84 22.67
CA ILE A 142 -1.22 15.70 23.86
C ILE A 142 -1.50 17.15 23.45
N GLU A 143 -0.93 17.60 22.33
CA GLU A 143 -1.09 18.95 21.80
C GLU A 143 -2.36 19.12 20.94
N ILE A 144 -3.06 18.02 20.65
CA ILE A 144 -4.26 18.04 19.82
C ILE A 144 -5.51 18.11 20.70
N GLN A 145 -6.40 19.04 20.39
CA GLN A 145 -7.64 19.25 21.13
C GLN A 145 -8.46 17.96 21.21
N LYS A 146 -9.01 17.66 22.38
CA LYS A 146 -9.79 16.42 22.60
C LYS A 146 -11.01 16.31 21.69
N ASP A 147 -11.61 17.43 21.32
CA ASP A 147 -12.75 17.46 20.40
C ASP A 147 -12.39 16.92 19.00
N ILE A 148 -11.15 17.10 18.56
CA ILE A 148 -10.65 16.51 17.32
C ILE A 148 -10.44 15.00 17.51
N GLN A 149 -9.79 14.62 18.62
CA GLN A 149 -9.52 13.21 18.91
C GLN A 149 -10.81 12.40 19.08
N ASN A 150 -11.82 12.95 19.74
CA ASN A 150 -13.09 12.26 19.99
C ASN A 150 -13.95 12.00 18.75
N LYS A 151 -13.63 12.67 17.61
CA LYS A 151 -14.31 12.45 16.32
C LYS A 151 -13.74 11.26 15.55
N LEU A 152 -12.61 10.70 16.00
CA LEU A 152 -11.89 9.65 15.30
C LEU A 152 -11.58 8.49 16.26
N THR A 153 -11.58 7.27 15.72
CA THR A 153 -10.96 6.14 16.39
C THR A 153 -9.48 6.11 16.00
N ILE A 154 -8.60 6.54 16.91
CA ILE A 154 -7.16 6.59 16.67
C ILE A 154 -6.54 5.24 17.08
N LYS A 155 -5.93 4.56 16.14
CA LYS A 155 -5.22 3.30 16.34
C LYS A 155 -3.71 3.53 16.23
N LYS A 156 -2.97 3.13 17.24
CA LYS A 156 -1.50 3.27 17.30
C LYS A 156 -0.86 1.95 16.95
N VAL A 157 0.13 1.95 16.07
CA VAL A 157 0.82 0.76 15.59
C VAL A 157 2.34 0.95 15.67
N GLU A 158 3.05 -0.11 15.96
CA GLU A 158 4.51 -0.17 15.99
C GLU A 158 5.06 -0.90 14.74
N PHE A 159 4.29 -1.87 14.23
CA PHE A 159 4.66 -2.66 13.05
C PHE A 159 3.58 -2.60 11.97
N ALA A 160 4.01 -2.62 10.71
CA ALA A 160 3.15 -2.53 9.55
C ALA A 160 2.14 -3.70 9.46
N ARG A 161 2.48 -4.88 10.01
CA ARG A 161 1.53 -6.00 10.06
C ARG A 161 0.27 -5.69 10.89
N GLU A 162 0.42 -4.91 11.98
CA GLU A 162 -0.72 -4.50 12.82
C GLU A 162 -1.71 -3.62 12.02
N VAL A 163 -1.20 -2.88 11.04
CA VAL A 163 -2.04 -2.08 10.14
C VAL A 163 -3.02 -2.95 9.36
N LEU A 164 -2.59 -4.13 8.91
CA LEU A 164 -3.41 -5.04 8.12
C LEU A 164 -4.61 -5.55 8.90
N ASP A 165 -4.42 -5.90 10.19
CA ASP A 165 -5.49 -6.37 11.07
C ASP A 165 -6.58 -5.31 11.28
N ILE A 166 -6.21 -4.02 11.22
CA ILE A 166 -7.12 -2.89 11.42
C ILE A 166 -7.77 -2.48 10.09
N ALA A 167 -6.97 -2.38 9.03
CA ALA A 167 -7.36 -1.74 7.78
C ALA A 167 -8.07 -2.68 6.79
N LEU A 168 -7.74 -3.98 6.80
CA LEU A 168 -8.31 -4.91 5.83
C LEU A 168 -9.72 -5.36 6.24
N ASP A 169 -10.58 -5.54 5.24
CA ASP A 169 -11.93 -6.11 5.39
C ASP A 169 -11.87 -7.63 5.19
N GLY A 170 -11.10 -8.28 6.04
CA GLY A 170 -10.86 -9.73 6.02
C GLY A 170 -9.53 -10.08 6.67
N LYS A 171 -9.33 -11.37 6.90
CA LYS A 171 -8.08 -11.90 7.46
C LYS A 171 -7.19 -12.45 6.36
N ILE A 172 -5.90 -12.20 6.45
CA ILE A 172 -4.90 -12.83 5.60
C ILE A 172 -4.90 -14.34 5.93
N SER A 173 -5.26 -15.13 4.95
CA SER A 173 -5.16 -16.60 5.05
C SER A 173 -3.83 -17.07 4.48
N LYS A 174 -3.36 -18.23 4.92
CA LYS A 174 -2.16 -18.87 4.33
C LYS A 174 -2.40 -19.08 2.84
N ILE A 175 -1.63 -18.39 2.02
CA ILE A 175 -1.57 -18.41 0.55
C ILE A 175 -2.95 -18.44 -0.13
N ASN A 176 -3.35 -17.30 -0.70
CA ASN A 176 -4.56 -17.20 -1.51
C ASN A 176 -4.39 -18.02 -2.81
N LYS A 177 -5.20 -19.07 -2.99
CA LYS A 177 -5.12 -19.96 -4.18
C LYS A 177 -5.36 -19.23 -5.51
N LYS A 178 -6.10 -18.10 -5.51
CA LYS A 178 -6.36 -17.31 -6.74
C LYS A 178 -5.14 -16.57 -7.27
N LEU A 179 -4.20 -16.20 -6.39
CA LEU A 179 -2.91 -15.62 -6.76
C LEU A 179 -1.78 -16.67 -6.67
N ASP A 180 -2.13 -17.95 -6.78
CA ASP A 180 -1.11 -18.99 -6.96
C ASP A 180 -0.38 -18.69 -8.28
N TRP A 181 0.93 -18.46 -8.17
CA TRP A 181 1.82 -18.22 -9.31
C TRP A 181 1.60 -19.21 -10.46
N ARG A 182 1.10 -20.42 -10.19
CA ARG A 182 0.76 -21.45 -11.18
C ARG A 182 -0.34 -20.98 -12.13
N HIS A 183 -1.34 -20.26 -11.65
CA HIS A 183 -2.41 -19.72 -12.49
C HIS A 183 -1.85 -18.65 -13.42
N ILE A 184 -1.06 -17.72 -12.87
CA ILE A 184 -0.43 -16.63 -13.62
C ILE A 184 0.58 -17.17 -14.64
N VAL A 185 1.39 -18.19 -14.26
CA VAL A 185 2.33 -18.84 -15.17
C VAL A 185 1.60 -19.61 -16.28
N SER A 186 0.51 -20.29 -15.96
CA SER A 186 -0.25 -21.06 -16.98
C SER A 186 -0.89 -20.13 -18.03
N GLU A 187 -1.37 -18.96 -17.64
CA GLU A 187 -1.87 -17.96 -18.58
C GLU A 187 -0.77 -17.35 -19.43
N SER A 188 0.38 -17.01 -18.84
CA SER A 188 1.52 -16.48 -19.60
C SER A 188 2.13 -17.51 -20.58
N MET A 189 2.11 -18.80 -20.25
CA MET A 189 2.51 -19.85 -21.17
C MET A 189 1.52 -20.07 -22.32
N LYS A 190 0.21 -20.00 -22.04
CA LYS A 190 -0.81 -20.09 -23.10
C LYS A 190 -0.69 -18.94 -24.09
N GLN A 191 -0.45 -17.71 -23.63
CA GLN A 191 -0.25 -16.54 -24.49
C GLN A 191 1.03 -16.66 -25.35
N LYS A 192 2.15 -17.16 -24.78
CA LYS A 192 3.38 -17.40 -25.53
C LYS A 192 3.21 -18.46 -26.61
N ASN A 193 2.48 -19.52 -26.31
CA ASN A 193 2.21 -20.58 -27.29
C ASN A 193 1.30 -20.10 -28.42
N GLN A 194 0.31 -19.27 -28.14
CA GLN A 194 -0.53 -18.64 -29.17
C GLN A 194 0.28 -17.71 -30.08
N GLN A 195 1.12 -16.84 -29.52
CA GLN A 195 1.99 -15.95 -30.30
C GLN A 195 3.01 -16.70 -31.15
N ASN A 196 3.54 -17.83 -30.67
CA ASN A 196 4.46 -18.66 -31.44
C ASN A 196 3.74 -19.41 -32.57
N GLN A 197 2.50 -19.84 -32.37
CA GLN A 197 1.70 -20.43 -33.45
C GLN A 197 1.31 -19.38 -34.50
N GLU A 198 0.90 -18.18 -34.13
CA GLU A 198 0.63 -17.10 -35.09
C GLU A 198 1.88 -16.74 -35.92
N LYS A 199 3.05 -16.70 -35.32
CA LYS A 199 4.32 -16.45 -36.02
C LYS A 199 4.71 -17.58 -36.96
N SER A 200 4.32 -18.82 -36.69
CA SER A 200 4.58 -19.97 -37.56
C SER A 200 3.62 -20.06 -38.75
N PHE A 201 2.50 -19.36 -38.74
CA PHE A 201 1.55 -19.25 -39.85
C PHE A 201 1.84 -18.09 -40.82
N VAL A 202 2.77 -17.20 -40.47
CA VAL A 202 3.11 -16.01 -41.27
C VAL A 202 4.45 -16.17 -42.05
N ASN A 203 5.13 -17.29 -41.85
CA ASN A 203 6.31 -17.73 -42.65
C ASN A 203 5.92 -18.93 -43.50
#